data_ca985daf43609fb4ad57efee0e750035
#
_entry.id   ca985daf43609fb4ad57efee0e750035
#
_cell.length_a   1.000
_cell.length_b   1.000
_cell.length_c   1.000
_cell.angle_alpha   90.00
_cell.angle_beta   90.00
_cell.angle_gamma   90.00
#
_symmetry.space_group_name_H-M   'P 1'
#
loop_
_entity.id
_entity.type
_entity.pdbx_description
1 polymer ?
#
loop_
_entity_poly.entity_id
_entity_poly.type
_entity_poly.pdbx_seq_one_letter_code
_entity_poly.pdbx_strand_id
1 'polypeptide(L)'
;MIYFDNAATTWPKPPGVTDAMRCCLDDKGANPGRSGHRMSLEAGQVVDETRNAIARLFNIPDRDRVIFTLNATDALNMAIKGSIKPGDHVITTSMEHNSVTRPLYGLRRVISVTKVPCAEDGSLNPRKIEKAIRINTRIIVITHASNVTGTVMPVREIGALARQKGLIFIVDAAQSAGVLDIDVQDMNIDLLALPGHKGLMGPPGTGILYVGERAQVRPFREGGTGSHSTDPGQPEVLPEKYESGTLNLPGIAGLGAGLEFVNQTGISTIREHELSLARRFIESAGRMPGVKLYGPGAEAERAPVVSFLLEGQDTGAVGGALDKWYNIACRAGLHCAPDAHRTLGTLEKKLVRFSFSYFNTASEVDFALQCLRDIRGRDLAEITGGCSC
;
A
#
# COMPACT_ATOMS: atom_id res chain seq x y z
N MET A 1 0.72 21.88 -12.14
CA MET A 1 1.48 20.59 -12.07
C MET A 1 0.50 19.46 -12.24
N ILE A 2 0.77 18.56 -13.15
CA ILE A 2 0.05 17.29 -13.28
C ILE A 2 0.76 16.27 -12.39
N TYR A 3 0.02 15.59 -11.52
CA TYR A 3 0.60 14.68 -10.55
C TYR A 3 0.17 13.24 -10.83
N PHE A 4 1.08 12.41 -11.32
CA PHE A 4 0.89 11.01 -11.65
C PHE A 4 1.75 10.06 -10.79
N ASP A 5 2.14 10.47 -9.57
CA ASP A 5 2.84 9.61 -8.61
C ASP A 5 1.98 9.23 -7.39
N ASN A 6 0.68 9.02 -7.60
CA ASN A 6 -0.29 8.70 -6.54
C ASN A 6 -0.01 7.35 -5.84
N ALA A 7 0.65 6.41 -6.50
CA ALA A 7 1.10 5.16 -5.89
C ALA A 7 2.22 5.36 -4.85
N ALA A 8 2.91 6.52 -4.84
CA ALA A 8 3.82 6.91 -3.76
C ALA A 8 3.06 7.56 -2.60
N THR A 9 2.23 8.55 -2.89
CA THR A 9 1.27 9.19 -1.98
C THR A 9 0.21 9.91 -2.82
N THR A 10 -1.05 9.89 -2.42
CA THR A 10 -2.11 10.60 -3.13
C THR A 10 -1.96 12.11 -2.97
N TRP A 11 -2.08 12.86 -4.06
CA TRP A 11 -2.11 14.32 -4.09
C TRP A 11 -3.02 14.82 -5.24
N PRO A 12 -3.84 15.89 -5.02
CA PRO A 12 -4.06 16.58 -3.74
C PRO A 12 -4.81 15.69 -2.73
N LYS A 13 -4.83 16.13 -1.47
CA LYS A 13 -5.70 15.53 -0.47
C LYS A 13 -7.09 16.16 -0.56
N PRO A 14 -8.17 15.43 -0.18
CA PRO A 14 -9.48 16.02 -0.02
C PRO A 14 -9.41 17.24 0.93
N PRO A 15 -10.18 18.32 0.66
CA PRO A 15 -10.10 19.55 1.47
C PRO A 15 -10.29 19.33 2.97
N GLY A 16 -11.19 18.45 3.38
CA GLY A 16 -11.46 18.13 4.79
C GLY A 16 -10.27 17.54 5.55
N VAL A 17 -9.28 16.95 4.86
CA VAL A 17 -8.10 16.34 5.52
C VAL A 17 -7.27 17.38 6.27
N THR A 18 -6.93 18.48 5.61
CA THR A 18 -6.12 19.55 6.24
C THR A 18 -6.92 20.25 7.35
N ASP A 19 -8.21 20.48 7.14
CA ASP A 19 -9.07 21.12 8.12
C ASP A 19 -9.24 20.27 9.38
N ALA A 20 -9.41 18.96 9.25
CA ALA A 20 -9.47 18.03 10.39
C ALA A 20 -8.17 18.02 11.19
N MET A 21 -7.02 18.01 10.49
CA MET A 21 -5.71 18.08 11.15
C MET A 21 -5.51 19.39 11.92
N ARG A 22 -5.88 20.52 11.31
CA ARG A 22 -5.79 21.85 11.95
C ARG A 22 -6.70 21.94 13.16
N CYS A 23 -8.00 21.62 13.03
CA CYS A 23 -8.94 21.59 14.13
C CYS A 23 -8.47 20.70 15.29
N CYS A 24 -7.89 19.54 14.95
CA CYS A 24 -7.33 18.66 15.96
C CYS A 24 -6.17 19.33 16.75
N LEU A 25 -5.28 20.04 16.07
CA LEU A 25 -4.15 20.73 16.72
C LEU A 25 -4.61 21.95 17.54
N ASP A 26 -5.56 22.71 17.03
CA ASP A 26 -6.01 23.96 17.64
C ASP A 26 -6.95 23.69 18.84
N ASP A 27 -7.86 22.71 18.73
CA ASP A 27 -8.96 22.56 19.69
C ASP A 27 -8.89 21.26 20.51
N LYS A 28 -8.26 20.18 19.99
CA LYS A 28 -8.29 18.81 20.57
C LYS A 28 -6.90 18.24 20.85
N GLY A 29 -5.89 19.09 21.00
CA GLY A 29 -4.47 18.70 21.06
C GLY A 29 -4.01 17.93 22.32
N ALA A 30 -4.93 17.37 23.12
CA ALA A 30 -4.58 16.55 24.28
C ALA A 30 -4.20 15.11 23.88
N ASN A 31 -3.49 14.41 24.80
CA ASN A 31 -3.12 13.03 24.60
C ASN A 31 -4.38 12.13 24.70
N PRO A 32 -4.75 11.38 23.68
CA PRO A 32 -5.94 10.55 23.69
C PRO A 32 -5.84 9.41 24.71
N GLY A 33 -6.92 9.18 25.47
CA GLY A 33 -7.07 8.02 26.32
C GLY A 33 -6.20 7.96 27.59
N ARG A 34 -5.42 9.04 27.92
CA ARG A 34 -4.49 9.04 29.07
C ARG A 34 -4.93 9.89 30.27
N SER A 35 -6.06 10.57 30.17
CA SER A 35 -6.59 11.44 31.22
C SER A 35 -8.10 11.53 31.16
N GLY A 36 -8.75 11.78 32.31
CA GLY A 36 -10.22 11.88 32.40
C GLY A 36 -10.76 13.29 32.09
N HIS A 37 -9.92 14.28 31.70
CA HIS A 37 -10.41 15.60 31.39
C HIS A 37 -11.00 15.67 29.95
N ARG A 38 -11.90 16.64 29.74
CA ARG A 38 -12.68 16.80 28.50
C ARG A 38 -11.83 16.70 27.23
N MET A 39 -10.75 17.45 27.12
CA MET A 39 -9.91 17.44 25.92
C MET A 39 -9.31 16.06 25.60
N SER A 40 -8.92 15.28 26.62
CA SER A 40 -8.39 13.92 26.41
C SER A 40 -9.47 12.96 25.95
N LEU A 41 -10.71 13.11 26.44
CA LEU A 41 -11.86 12.33 25.99
C LEU A 41 -12.25 12.66 24.55
N GLU A 42 -12.28 13.95 24.18
CA GLU A 42 -12.53 14.41 22.82
C GLU A 42 -11.44 13.90 21.83
N ALA A 43 -10.18 13.92 22.26
CA ALA A 43 -9.06 13.35 21.49
C ALA A 43 -9.22 11.83 21.32
N GLY A 44 -9.62 11.11 22.37
CA GLY A 44 -9.93 9.68 22.32
C GLY A 44 -11.07 9.36 21.35
N GLN A 45 -12.11 10.18 21.32
CA GLN A 45 -13.23 10.04 20.41
C GLN A 45 -12.79 10.12 18.94
N VAL A 46 -11.89 11.04 18.58
CA VAL A 46 -11.33 11.14 17.21
C VAL A 46 -10.65 9.82 16.79
N VAL A 47 -9.86 9.24 17.70
CA VAL A 47 -9.19 7.95 17.46
C VAL A 47 -10.21 6.83 17.24
N ASP A 48 -11.22 6.76 18.11
CA ASP A 48 -12.25 5.73 18.08
C ASP A 48 -13.14 5.82 16.84
N GLU A 49 -13.54 7.03 16.44
CA GLU A 49 -14.34 7.26 15.22
C GLU A 49 -13.58 6.84 13.96
N THR A 50 -12.28 7.20 13.88
CA THR A 50 -11.42 6.79 12.76
C THR A 50 -11.23 5.27 12.72
N ARG A 51 -11.02 4.65 13.89
CA ARG A 51 -10.90 3.19 14.03
C ARG A 51 -12.18 2.47 13.58
N ASN A 52 -13.34 2.99 14.00
CA ASN A 52 -14.64 2.50 13.56
C ASN A 52 -14.86 2.62 12.05
N ALA A 53 -14.41 3.73 11.43
CA ALA A 53 -14.52 3.93 10.00
C ALA A 53 -13.67 2.90 9.23
N ILE A 54 -12.45 2.62 9.69
CA ILE A 54 -11.58 1.58 9.14
C ILE A 54 -12.24 0.19 9.29
N ALA A 55 -12.75 -0.12 10.48
CA ALA A 55 -13.38 -1.41 10.74
C ALA A 55 -14.57 -1.66 9.81
N ARG A 56 -15.43 -0.66 9.60
CA ARG A 56 -16.54 -0.74 8.65
C ARG A 56 -16.07 -0.93 7.20
N LEU A 57 -15.05 -0.18 6.78
CA LEU A 57 -14.56 -0.19 5.39
C LEU A 57 -14.02 -1.57 4.98
N PHE A 58 -13.40 -2.31 5.90
CA PHE A 58 -12.77 -3.60 5.63
C PHE A 58 -13.53 -4.80 6.24
N ASN A 59 -14.77 -4.60 6.71
CA ASN A 59 -15.61 -5.62 7.38
C ASN A 59 -14.88 -6.32 8.55
N ILE A 60 -14.21 -5.51 9.39
CA ILE A 60 -13.53 -5.98 10.60
C ILE A 60 -14.55 -6.07 11.74
N PRO A 61 -14.78 -7.26 12.33
CA PRO A 61 -15.84 -7.44 13.34
C PRO A 61 -15.59 -6.69 14.64
N ASP A 62 -14.34 -6.63 15.06
CA ASP A 62 -13.90 -6.01 16.31
C ASP A 62 -12.93 -4.87 16.00
N ARG A 63 -13.37 -3.63 16.25
CA ARG A 63 -12.59 -2.42 15.97
C ARG A 63 -11.26 -2.35 16.73
N ASP A 64 -11.17 -2.97 17.90
CA ASP A 64 -9.96 -2.94 18.73
C ASP A 64 -8.83 -3.78 18.11
N ARG A 65 -9.13 -4.52 17.05
CA ARG A 65 -8.17 -5.23 16.18
C ARG A 65 -7.60 -4.37 15.05
N VAL A 66 -8.03 -3.14 14.94
CA VAL A 66 -7.46 -2.12 14.05
C VAL A 66 -6.38 -1.37 14.80
N ILE A 67 -5.12 -1.53 14.44
CA ILE A 67 -3.95 -0.97 15.13
C ILE A 67 -3.37 0.16 14.30
N PHE A 68 -3.21 1.33 14.88
CA PHE A 68 -2.53 2.44 14.22
C PHE A 68 -1.01 2.25 14.26
N THR A 69 -0.39 2.49 13.11
CA THR A 69 1.05 2.41 12.91
C THR A 69 1.54 3.66 12.17
N LEU A 70 2.85 3.85 12.03
CA LEU A 70 3.39 5.02 11.34
C LEU A 70 3.18 4.98 9.82
N ASN A 71 3.11 3.79 9.23
CA ASN A 71 2.94 3.55 7.80
C ASN A 71 2.79 2.05 7.53
N ALA A 72 2.52 1.65 6.29
CA ALA A 72 2.42 0.24 5.91
C ALA A 72 3.71 -0.57 6.17
N THR A 73 4.89 0.04 6.06
CA THR A 73 6.16 -0.65 6.37
C THR A 73 6.24 -1.03 7.84
N ASP A 74 5.81 -0.15 8.74
CA ASP A 74 5.73 -0.42 10.17
C ASP A 74 4.72 -1.54 10.46
N ALA A 75 3.52 -1.46 9.86
CA ALA A 75 2.50 -2.50 9.95
C ALA A 75 3.00 -3.87 9.46
N LEU A 76 3.67 -3.93 8.30
CA LEU A 76 4.24 -5.16 7.75
C LEU A 76 5.38 -5.71 8.61
N ASN A 77 6.25 -4.86 9.17
CA ASN A 77 7.29 -5.33 10.11
C ASN A 77 6.67 -5.93 11.38
N MET A 78 5.63 -5.31 11.94
CA MET A 78 4.88 -5.85 13.08
C MET A 78 4.24 -7.18 12.72
N ALA A 79 3.52 -7.26 11.60
CA ALA A 79 2.87 -8.48 11.13
C ALA A 79 3.87 -9.61 10.90
N ILE A 80 4.92 -9.38 10.12
CA ILE A 80 5.90 -10.40 9.73
C ILE A 80 6.74 -10.83 10.92
N LYS A 81 7.41 -9.88 11.59
CA LYS A 81 8.34 -10.21 12.68
C LYS A 81 7.62 -10.69 13.93
N GLY A 82 6.40 -10.18 14.19
CA GLY A 82 5.59 -10.59 15.34
C GLY A 82 5.02 -12.01 15.21
N SER A 83 4.72 -12.47 13.99
CA SER A 83 4.09 -13.77 13.74
C SER A 83 5.07 -14.92 13.55
N ILE A 84 6.30 -14.65 13.14
CA ILE A 84 7.29 -15.65 12.76
C ILE A 84 8.01 -16.23 13.98
N LYS A 85 8.24 -17.55 13.93
CA LYS A 85 9.07 -18.30 14.90
C LYS A 85 10.27 -18.95 14.19
N PRO A 86 11.38 -19.22 14.91
CA PRO A 86 12.49 -19.99 14.35
C PRO A 86 12.03 -21.35 13.81
N GLY A 87 12.52 -21.72 12.64
CA GLY A 87 12.15 -22.96 11.94
C GLY A 87 10.95 -22.85 11.02
N ASP A 88 10.22 -21.74 11.04
CA ASP A 88 9.08 -21.54 10.15
C ASP A 88 9.50 -21.43 8.68
N HIS A 89 8.62 -21.90 7.81
CA HIS A 89 8.67 -21.63 6.38
C HIS A 89 7.60 -20.60 6.01
N VAL A 90 8.01 -19.60 5.24
CA VAL A 90 7.17 -18.51 4.76
C VAL A 90 7.09 -18.56 3.23
N ILE A 91 5.89 -18.44 2.70
CA ILE A 91 5.66 -18.31 1.25
C ILE A 91 5.34 -16.86 0.93
N THR A 92 5.98 -16.35 -0.10
CA THR A 92 5.74 -14.99 -0.64
C THR A 92 5.85 -15.02 -2.17
N THR A 93 5.75 -13.89 -2.85
CA THR A 93 5.80 -13.83 -4.32
C THR A 93 7.02 -13.06 -4.84
N SER A 94 7.25 -13.14 -6.14
CA SER A 94 8.27 -12.35 -6.81
C SER A 94 7.83 -10.90 -7.14
N MET A 95 6.63 -10.49 -6.72
CA MET A 95 6.11 -9.14 -6.97
C MET A 95 6.08 -8.23 -5.74
N GLU A 96 6.67 -8.67 -4.62
CA GLU A 96 6.59 -7.98 -3.34
C GLU A 96 7.38 -6.67 -3.30
N HIS A 97 6.84 -5.71 -2.55
CA HIS A 97 7.55 -4.50 -2.17
C HIS A 97 8.67 -4.80 -1.15
N ASN A 98 9.67 -3.92 -1.06
CA ASN A 98 10.77 -4.03 -0.09
C ASN A 98 10.30 -4.12 1.37
N SER A 99 9.11 -3.63 1.69
CA SER A 99 8.52 -3.72 3.03
C SER A 99 8.15 -5.16 3.45
N VAL A 100 8.03 -6.08 2.47
CA VAL A 100 7.89 -7.52 2.68
C VAL A 100 9.23 -8.23 2.54
N THR A 101 9.95 -7.95 1.45
CA THR A 101 11.17 -8.72 1.13
C THR A 101 12.31 -8.48 2.13
N ARG A 102 12.49 -7.24 2.61
CA ARG A 102 13.57 -6.91 3.55
C ARG A 102 13.39 -7.50 4.94
N PRO A 103 12.21 -7.43 5.59
CA PRO A 103 11.98 -8.14 6.85
C PRO A 103 12.22 -9.65 6.73
N LEU A 104 11.72 -10.29 5.66
CA LEU A 104 11.94 -11.71 5.42
C LEU A 104 13.43 -12.03 5.22
N TYR A 105 14.16 -11.20 4.45
CA TYR A 105 15.60 -11.35 4.29
C TYR A 105 16.36 -11.18 5.62
N GLY A 106 15.94 -10.23 6.46
CA GLY A 106 16.51 -10.03 7.79
C GLY A 106 16.38 -11.28 8.69
N LEU A 107 15.32 -12.07 8.51
CA LEU A 107 15.05 -13.29 9.27
C LEU A 107 15.63 -14.58 8.63
N ARG A 108 16.30 -14.50 7.48
CA ARG A 108 16.76 -15.66 6.67
C ARG A 108 17.66 -16.67 7.38
N ARG A 109 18.23 -16.30 8.53
CA ARG A 109 19.07 -17.21 9.35
C ARG A 109 18.25 -18.13 10.25
N VAL A 110 16.98 -17.78 10.51
CA VAL A 110 16.12 -18.50 11.45
C VAL A 110 14.85 -19.07 10.78
N ILE A 111 14.55 -18.66 9.55
CA ILE A 111 13.40 -19.14 8.76
C ILE A 111 13.83 -19.58 7.36
N SER A 112 12.99 -20.35 6.70
CA SER A 112 13.07 -20.58 5.25
C SER A 112 11.99 -19.79 4.50
N VAL A 113 12.32 -19.28 3.31
CA VAL A 113 11.39 -18.48 2.48
C VAL A 113 11.34 -19.06 1.07
N THR A 114 10.14 -19.30 0.59
CA THR A 114 9.91 -19.59 -0.84
C THR A 114 9.26 -18.38 -1.51
N LYS A 115 9.96 -17.81 -2.51
CA LYS A 115 9.40 -16.80 -3.40
C LYS A 115 8.79 -17.49 -4.61
N VAL A 116 7.47 -17.49 -4.70
CA VAL A 116 6.74 -18.09 -5.84
C VAL A 116 6.83 -17.16 -7.05
N PRO A 117 7.31 -17.65 -8.21
CA PRO A 117 7.45 -16.83 -9.40
C PRO A 117 6.08 -16.50 -10.00
N CYS A 118 5.83 -15.22 -10.23
CA CYS A 118 4.73 -14.70 -11.02
C CYS A 118 5.03 -14.76 -12.52
N ALA A 119 4.03 -14.52 -13.36
CA ALA A 119 4.19 -14.41 -14.80
C ALA A 119 4.78 -13.05 -15.21
N GLU A 120 5.11 -12.87 -16.49
CA GLU A 120 5.71 -11.65 -17.03
C GLU A 120 4.80 -10.41 -16.94
N ASP A 121 3.48 -10.60 -16.82
CA ASP A 121 2.51 -9.54 -16.55
C ASP A 121 2.31 -9.27 -15.05
N GLY A 122 3.05 -9.99 -14.19
CA GLY A 122 2.96 -9.94 -12.74
C GLY A 122 1.87 -10.83 -12.16
N SER A 123 1.07 -11.56 -12.95
CA SER A 123 -0.02 -12.40 -12.45
C SER A 123 0.49 -13.64 -11.70
N LEU A 124 -0.30 -14.09 -10.72
CA LEU A 124 0.01 -15.23 -9.86
C LEU A 124 -1.02 -16.34 -10.07
N ASN A 125 -0.54 -17.56 -10.36
CA ASN A 125 -1.40 -18.74 -10.31
C ASN A 125 -1.43 -19.32 -8.89
N PRO A 126 -2.61 -19.36 -8.21
CA PRO A 126 -2.74 -19.87 -6.83
C PRO A 126 -2.21 -21.28 -6.62
N ARG A 127 -2.30 -22.15 -7.66
CA ARG A 127 -1.75 -23.52 -7.61
C ARG A 127 -0.24 -23.55 -7.38
N LYS A 128 0.50 -22.50 -7.74
CA LYS A 128 1.94 -22.41 -7.44
C LYS A 128 2.18 -22.17 -5.94
N ILE A 129 1.31 -21.41 -5.28
CA ILE A 129 1.34 -21.23 -3.82
C ILE A 129 1.08 -22.57 -3.13
N GLU A 130 0.04 -23.30 -3.56
CA GLU A 130 -0.28 -24.62 -2.99
C GLU A 130 0.89 -25.60 -3.09
N LYS A 131 1.54 -25.68 -4.27
CA LYS A 131 2.71 -26.54 -4.49
C LYS A 131 3.94 -26.15 -3.66
N ALA A 132 4.02 -24.90 -3.19
CA ALA A 132 5.11 -24.41 -2.36
C ALA A 132 4.93 -24.73 -0.87
N ILE A 133 3.76 -25.22 -0.44
CA ILE A 133 3.47 -25.55 0.96
C ILE A 133 4.30 -26.75 1.41
N ARG A 134 4.96 -26.63 2.58
CA ARG A 134 5.78 -27.64 3.24
C ARG A 134 5.20 -27.95 4.63
N ILE A 135 5.67 -29.00 5.26
CA ILE A 135 5.23 -29.41 6.61
C ILE A 135 5.45 -28.31 7.66
N ASN A 136 6.49 -27.51 7.51
CA ASN A 136 6.81 -26.39 8.39
C ASN A 136 6.33 -25.03 7.86
N THR A 137 5.52 -24.98 6.80
CA THR A 137 4.90 -23.73 6.35
C THR A 137 3.94 -23.23 7.42
N ARG A 138 4.03 -21.93 7.77
CA ARG A 138 3.18 -21.30 8.76
C ARG A 138 2.48 -20.04 8.23
N ILE A 139 3.13 -19.34 7.30
CA ILE A 139 2.70 -18.01 6.86
C ILE A 139 2.76 -17.92 5.34
N ILE A 140 1.74 -17.26 4.77
CA ILE A 140 1.73 -16.75 3.41
C ILE A 140 1.67 -15.22 3.50
N VAL A 141 2.60 -14.51 2.83
CA VAL A 141 2.65 -13.03 2.77
C VAL A 141 2.63 -12.62 1.31
N ILE A 142 1.61 -11.86 0.89
CA ILE A 142 1.53 -11.35 -0.49
C ILE A 142 1.02 -9.91 -0.55
N THR A 143 1.48 -9.18 -1.56
CA THR A 143 0.83 -7.92 -1.96
C THR A 143 -0.51 -8.20 -2.62
N HIS A 144 -1.55 -7.37 -2.33
CA HIS A 144 -2.84 -7.48 -3.02
C HIS A 144 -2.79 -6.89 -4.43
N ALA A 145 -2.06 -5.78 -4.60
CA ALA A 145 -1.83 -5.19 -5.91
C ALA A 145 -0.39 -4.71 -6.06
N SER A 146 0.22 -4.98 -7.20
CA SER A 146 1.60 -4.59 -7.48
C SER A 146 1.73 -3.08 -7.63
N ASN A 147 2.67 -2.48 -6.91
CA ASN A 147 3.02 -1.07 -7.03
C ASN A 147 3.86 -0.76 -8.30
N VAL A 148 4.20 -1.78 -9.08
CA VAL A 148 4.92 -1.64 -10.35
C VAL A 148 3.97 -1.77 -11.53
N THR A 149 3.19 -2.85 -11.58
CA THR A 149 2.37 -3.21 -12.74
C THR A 149 0.88 -2.91 -12.57
N GLY A 150 0.44 -2.68 -11.33
CA GLY A 150 -0.98 -2.62 -11.02
C GLY A 150 -1.70 -3.97 -11.00
N THR A 151 -0.99 -5.07 -11.26
CA THR A 151 -1.57 -6.43 -11.28
C THR A 151 -2.18 -6.77 -9.94
N VAL A 152 -3.43 -7.22 -9.93
CA VAL A 152 -4.15 -7.68 -8.74
C VAL A 152 -3.87 -9.16 -8.51
N MET A 153 -3.53 -9.52 -7.27
CA MET A 153 -3.28 -10.90 -6.88
C MET A 153 -4.57 -11.60 -6.44
N PRO A 154 -4.69 -12.91 -6.63
CA PRO A 154 -5.89 -13.67 -6.30
C PRO A 154 -5.99 -13.92 -4.77
N VAL A 155 -6.13 -12.83 -3.99
CA VAL A 155 -6.10 -12.84 -2.51
C VAL A 155 -7.20 -13.72 -1.93
N ARG A 156 -8.42 -13.69 -2.49
CA ARG A 156 -9.56 -14.51 -2.06
C ARG A 156 -9.26 -16.02 -2.14
N GLU A 157 -8.72 -16.46 -3.29
CA GLU A 157 -8.39 -17.88 -3.49
C GLU A 157 -7.24 -18.33 -2.58
N ILE A 158 -6.23 -17.48 -2.42
CA ILE A 158 -5.08 -17.77 -1.56
C ILE A 158 -5.48 -17.74 -0.08
N GLY A 159 -6.36 -16.84 0.34
CA GLY A 159 -6.90 -16.80 1.69
C GLY A 159 -7.71 -18.06 2.02
N ALA A 160 -8.56 -18.53 1.10
CA ALA A 160 -9.28 -19.80 1.25
C ALA A 160 -8.31 -21.00 1.40
N LEU A 161 -7.25 -21.04 0.57
CA LEU A 161 -6.19 -22.05 0.68
C LEU A 161 -5.46 -21.98 2.04
N ALA A 162 -5.06 -20.76 2.47
CA ALA A 162 -4.39 -20.56 3.75
C ALA A 162 -5.27 -21.03 4.92
N ARG A 163 -6.56 -20.70 4.89
CA ARG A 163 -7.54 -21.12 5.89
C ARG A 163 -7.65 -22.64 5.94
N GLN A 164 -7.81 -23.29 4.79
CA GLN A 164 -7.90 -24.76 4.67
C GLN A 164 -6.64 -25.47 5.23
N LYS A 165 -5.45 -24.90 4.99
CA LYS A 165 -4.19 -25.47 5.44
C LYS A 165 -3.76 -25.03 6.85
N GLY A 166 -4.55 -24.23 7.55
CA GLY A 166 -4.24 -23.73 8.90
C GLY A 166 -3.08 -22.73 8.93
N LEU A 167 -2.78 -22.07 7.81
CA LEU A 167 -1.72 -21.07 7.66
C LEU A 167 -2.22 -19.67 8.03
N ILE A 168 -1.34 -18.80 8.48
CA ILE A 168 -1.60 -17.37 8.69
C ILE A 168 -1.42 -16.64 7.35
N PHE A 169 -2.40 -15.81 7.00
CA PHE A 169 -2.41 -15.06 5.76
C PHE A 169 -2.24 -13.56 6.01
N ILE A 170 -1.11 -13.02 5.54
CA ILE A 170 -0.73 -11.60 5.64
C ILE A 170 -0.87 -10.96 4.26
N VAL A 171 -1.61 -9.86 4.19
CA VAL A 171 -1.83 -9.12 2.94
C VAL A 171 -1.26 -7.71 3.05
N ASP A 172 -0.38 -7.36 2.12
CA ASP A 172 0.03 -5.96 1.88
C ASP A 172 -0.99 -5.30 0.95
N ALA A 173 -1.85 -4.46 1.51
CA ALA A 173 -2.87 -3.72 0.78
C ALA A 173 -2.45 -2.27 0.45
N ALA A 174 -1.15 -2.00 0.38
CA ALA A 174 -0.64 -0.65 0.18
C ALA A 174 -1.06 0.02 -1.13
N GLN A 175 -1.46 -0.75 -2.14
CA GLN A 175 -1.93 -0.24 -3.44
C GLN A 175 -3.41 -0.54 -3.71
N SER A 176 -4.07 -1.25 -2.81
CA SER A 176 -5.45 -1.70 -3.01
C SER A 176 -6.44 -1.09 -2.03
N ALA A 177 -6.01 -0.76 -0.80
CA ALA A 177 -6.87 -0.13 0.20
C ALA A 177 -7.42 1.21 -0.31
N GLY A 178 -8.75 1.37 -0.31
CA GLY A 178 -9.45 2.54 -0.85
C GLY A 178 -9.61 2.56 -2.38
N VAL A 179 -9.10 1.53 -3.09
CA VAL A 179 -9.19 1.39 -4.56
C VAL A 179 -9.90 0.10 -4.95
N LEU A 180 -9.61 -1.00 -4.26
CA LEU A 180 -10.26 -2.29 -4.44
C LEU A 180 -11.12 -2.60 -3.24
N ASP A 181 -12.16 -3.37 -3.46
CA ASP A 181 -12.99 -3.88 -2.38
C ASP A 181 -12.23 -4.96 -1.60
N ILE A 182 -12.11 -4.78 -0.28
CA ILE A 182 -11.39 -5.67 0.61
C ILE A 182 -12.30 -6.01 1.80
N ASP A 183 -12.65 -7.27 1.92
CA ASP A 183 -13.37 -7.84 3.05
C ASP A 183 -12.48 -8.86 3.74
N VAL A 184 -12.03 -8.56 4.97
CA VAL A 184 -11.07 -9.41 5.68
C VAL A 184 -11.63 -10.76 6.04
N GLN A 185 -12.95 -10.86 6.25
CA GLN A 185 -13.62 -12.12 6.61
C GLN A 185 -13.77 -13.01 5.38
N ASP A 186 -14.35 -12.47 4.31
CA ASP A 186 -14.59 -13.18 3.08
C ASP A 186 -13.31 -13.60 2.35
N MET A 187 -12.27 -12.75 2.41
CA MET A 187 -10.94 -13.07 1.88
C MET A 187 -10.06 -13.89 2.83
N ASN A 188 -10.57 -14.26 4.03
CA ASN A 188 -9.83 -15.01 5.05
C ASN A 188 -8.46 -14.40 5.40
N ILE A 189 -8.40 -13.08 5.51
CA ILE A 189 -7.17 -12.36 5.84
C ILE A 189 -6.98 -12.38 7.35
N ASP A 190 -5.82 -12.83 7.82
CA ASP A 190 -5.46 -12.82 9.23
C ASP A 190 -4.76 -11.52 9.66
N LEU A 191 -3.97 -10.95 8.75
CA LEU A 191 -3.25 -9.69 8.97
C LEU A 191 -3.33 -8.84 7.71
N LEU A 192 -3.88 -7.62 7.81
CA LEU A 192 -3.97 -6.67 6.70
C LEU A 192 -3.16 -5.42 7.03
N ALA A 193 -2.11 -5.14 6.24
CA ALA A 193 -1.27 -3.98 6.40
C ALA A 193 -1.51 -2.95 5.29
N LEU A 194 -1.72 -1.69 5.66
CA LEU A 194 -2.02 -0.63 4.70
C LEU A 194 -1.57 0.77 5.18
N PRO A 195 -1.27 1.70 4.26
CA PRO A 195 -0.97 3.09 4.59
C PRO A 195 -2.23 3.95 4.56
N GLY A 196 -2.29 4.95 5.41
CA GLY A 196 -3.37 5.93 5.37
C GLY A 196 -3.26 6.98 4.25
N HIS A 197 -2.06 7.18 3.69
CA HIS A 197 -1.76 8.32 2.82
C HIS A 197 -1.90 8.07 1.31
N LYS A 198 -2.33 6.86 0.89
CA LYS A 198 -2.58 6.51 -0.51
C LYS A 198 -4.08 6.49 -0.80
N GLY A 199 -4.66 5.39 -1.22
CA GLY A 199 -6.08 5.32 -1.59
C GLY A 199 -7.06 5.64 -0.47
N LEU A 200 -6.65 5.63 0.80
CA LEU A 200 -7.45 6.14 1.93
C LEU A 200 -7.42 7.66 2.07
N MET A 201 -6.72 8.39 1.22
CA MET A 201 -6.67 9.84 1.10
C MET A 201 -6.16 10.60 2.35
N GLY A 202 -5.73 9.92 3.40
CA GLY A 202 -5.21 10.52 4.64
C GLY A 202 -3.79 11.10 4.49
N PRO A 203 -3.22 11.72 5.54
CA PRO A 203 -1.89 12.30 5.51
C PRO A 203 -0.80 11.23 5.65
N PRO A 204 0.46 11.51 5.23
CA PRO A 204 1.63 10.72 5.60
C PRO A 204 1.78 10.59 7.13
N GLY A 205 2.50 9.56 7.59
CA GLY A 205 2.68 9.29 9.02
C GLY A 205 1.48 8.56 9.64
N THR A 206 0.63 7.95 8.81
CA THR A 206 -0.48 7.09 9.21
C THR A 206 -0.40 5.75 8.49
N GLY A 207 -0.54 4.68 9.24
CA GLY A 207 -0.63 3.32 8.76
C GLY A 207 -1.56 2.51 9.65
N ILE A 208 -2.00 1.38 9.16
CA ILE A 208 -2.94 0.50 9.84
C ILE A 208 -2.46 -0.94 9.71
N LEU A 209 -2.60 -1.70 10.82
CA LEU A 209 -2.54 -3.15 10.84
C LEU A 209 -3.86 -3.68 11.42
N TYR A 210 -4.59 -4.47 10.63
CA TYR A 210 -5.62 -5.35 11.19
C TYR A 210 -4.99 -6.62 11.71
N VAL A 211 -5.36 -7.03 12.92
CA VAL A 211 -4.90 -8.27 13.57
C VAL A 211 -6.09 -9.18 13.84
N GLY A 212 -6.28 -10.18 12.98
CA GLY A 212 -7.35 -11.18 13.10
C GLY A 212 -7.18 -12.08 14.33
N GLU A 213 -8.26 -12.74 14.76
CA GLU A 213 -8.29 -13.59 15.97
C GLU A 213 -7.30 -14.77 15.93
N ARG A 214 -7.06 -15.32 14.74
CA ARG A 214 -6.14 -16.44 14.53
C ARG A 214 -4.66 -16.03 14.63
N ALA A 215 -4.36 -14.75 14.43
CA ALA A 215 -3.01 -14.25 14.38
C ALA A 215 -2.47 -14.00 15.79
N GLN A 216 -1.45 -14.75 16.18
CA GLN A 216 -0.69 -14.51 17.41
C GLN A 216 0.53 -13.66 17.07
N VAL A 217 0.38 -12.35 17.20
CA VAL A 217 1.46 -11.38 16.91
C VAL A 217 2.12 -10.98 18.22
N ARG A 218 3.45 -11.04 18.29
CA ARG A 218 4.20 -10.46 19.41
C ARG A 218 4.28 -8.94 19.22
N PRO A 219 4.20 -8.15 20.29
CA PRO A 219 4.42 -6.71 20.21
C PRO A 219 5.77 -6.39 19.51
N PHE A 220 5.76 -5.41 18.63
CA PHE A 220 6.97 -4.92 17.96
C PHE A 220 7.67 -3.83 18.77
N ARG A 221 6.87 -3.09 19.53
CA ARG A 221 7.28 -2.04 20.46
C ARG A 221 6.59 -2.27 21.79
N GLU A 222 7.32 -2.08 22.86
CA GLU A 222 6.83 -2.14 24.23
C GLU A 222 7.01 -0.76 24.89
N GLY A 223 6.09 -0.35 25.75
CA GLY A 223 6.17 0.95 26.40
C GLY A 223 4.84 1.42 27.00
N GLY A 224 4.77 2.69 27.36
CA GLY A 224 3.59 3.24 27.99
C GLY A 224 2.37 3.23 27.08
N THR A 225 1.27 2.64 27.57
CA THR A 225 -0.02 2.52 26.86
C THR A 225 -1.10 3.41 27.46
N GLY A 226 -0.85 3.98 28.67
CA GLY A 226 -1.83 4.76 29.43
C GLY A 226 -2.70 3.91 30.37
N SER A 227 -2.61 2.59 30.29
CA SER A 227 -3.32 1.60 31.13
C SER A 227 -2.32 0.62 31.75
N HIS A 228 -2.77 -0.14 32.79
CA HIS A 228 -1.99 -1.22 33.40
C HIS A 228 -0.56 -0.82 33.86
N SER A 229 -0.36 0.43 34.32
CA SER A 229 0.97 1.00 34.65
C SER A 229 1.72 0.28 35.76
N THR A 230 1.07 -0.55 36.56
CA THR A 230 1.68 -1.35 37.64
C THR A 230 2.21 -2.71 37.14
N ASP A 231 1.83 -3.13 35.95
CA ASP A 231 2.32 -4.36 35.35
C ASP A 231 3.65 -4.06 34.63
N PRO A 232 4.74 -4.81 34.91
CA PRO A 232 6.01 -4.64 34.21
C PRO A 232 5.99 -5.14 32.76
N GLY A 233 5.00 -5.97 32.39
CA GLY A 233 4.83 -6.50 31.03
C GLY A 233 4.00 -5.59 30.13
N GLN A 234 4.14 -5.79 28.82
CA GLN A 234 3.25 -5.16 27.84
C GLN A 234 1.82 -5.73 28.02
N PRO A 235 0.76 -4.89 28.06
CA PRO A 235 -0.60 -5.37 28.18
C PRO A 235 -0.99 -6.32 27.05
N GLU A 236 -1.81 -7.31 27.36
CA GLU A 236 -2.38 -8.23 26.35
C GLU A 236 -3.71 -7.73 25.76
N VAL A 237 -4.28 -6.67 26.34
CA VAL A 237 -5.54 -6.06 25.89
C VAL A 237 -5.34 -5.27 24.61
N LEU A 238 -6.26 -5.41 23.67
CA LEU A 238 -6.27 -4.65 22.42
C LEU A 238 -7.02 -3.31 22.62
N PRO A 239 -6.57 -2.28 21.94
CA PRO A 239 -5.42 -2.18 21.01
C PRO A 239 -4.07 -1.94 21.70
N GLU A 240 -4.03 -1.72 23.03
CA GLU A 240 -2.86 -1.32 23.84
C GLU A 240 -1.68 -2.27 23.70
N LYS A 241 -1.94 -3.56 23.44
CA LYS A 241 -0.90 -4.55 23.16
C LYS A 241 0.05 -4.10 22.07
N TYR A 242 -0.43 -3.37 21.08
CA TYR A 242 0.33 -2.99 19.89
C TYR A 242 0.53 -1.48 19.75
N GLU A 243 -0.19 -0.66 20.51
CA GLU A 243 -0.16 0.81 20.45
C GLU A 243 0.54 1.41 21.67
N SER A 244 1.85 1.19 21.79
CA SER A 244 2.65 1.86 22.80
C SER A 244 3.15 3.24 22.32
N GLY A 245 3.17 4.21 23.21
CA GLY A 245 3.52 5.60 22.92
C GLY A 245 2.31 6.47 22.57
N THR A 246 2.52 7.78 22.43
CA THR A 246 1.49 8.73 22.03
C THR A 246 1.15 8.57 20.55
N LEU A 247 -0.13 8.40 20.24
CA LEU A 247 -0.61 8.29 18.87
C LEU A 247 -0.46 9.61 18.10
N ASN A 248 -0.30 9.52 16.78
CA ASN A 248 -0.31 10.67 15.87
C ASN A 248 -1.75 11.19 15.69
N LEU A 249 -2.29 11.81 16.73
CA LEU A 249 -3.68 12.28 16.76
C LEU A 249 -4.06 13.17 15.55
N PRO A 250 -3.27 14.20 15.18
CA PRO A 250 -3.61 15.02 14.01
C PRO A 250 -3.62 14.21 12.70
N GLY A 251 -2.68 13.28 12.57
CA GLY A 251 -2.65 12.37 11.40
C GLY A 251 -3.86 11.45 11.35
N ILE A 252 -4.30 10.92 12.50
CA ILE A 252 -5.49 10.07 12.61
C ILE A 252 -6.77 10.87 12.30
N ALA A 253 -6.87 12.11 12.77
CA ALA A 253 -7.99 13.00 12.41
C ALA A 253 -8.05 13.25 10.89
N GLY A 254 -6.91 13.56 10.27
CA GLY A 254 -6.82 13.72 8.82
C GLY A 254 -7.15 12.43 8.05
N LEU A 255 -6.74 11.25 8.58
CA LEU A 255 -7.11 9.97 8.01
C LEU A 255 -8.63 9.73 8.12
N GLY A 256 -9.26 10.09 9.24
CA GLY A 256 -10.71 10.03 9.42
C GLY A 256 -11.46 10.83 8.34
N ALA A 257 -11.00 12.06 8.05
CA ALA A 257 -11.56 12.88 6.98
C ALA A 257 -11.31 12.29 5.58
N GLY A 258 -10.15 11.66 5.35
CA GLY A 258 -9.88 10.93 4.12
C GLY A 258 -10.81 9.74 3.91
N LEU A 259 -11.06 8.96 4.97
CA LEU A 259 -11.99 7.83 4.97
C LEU A 259 -13.45 8.29 4.75
N GLU A 260 -13.83 9.41 5.34
CA GLU A 260 -15.14 10.02 5.11
C GLU A 260 -15.34 10.37 3.63
N PHE A 261 -14.35 11.01 3.01
CA PHE A 261 -14.36 11.29 1.56
C PHE A 261 -14.50 10.00 0.73
N VAL A 262 -13.72 8.96 1.03
CA VAL A 262 -13.80 7.67 0.34
C VAL A 262 -15.19 7.03 0.51
N ASN A 263 -15.76 7.10 1.71
CA ASN A 263 -17.07 6.54 1.98
C ASN A 263 -18.21 7.31 1.28
N GLN A 264 -18.14 8.65 1.26
CA GLN A 264 -19.14 9.51 0.60
C GLN A 264 -19.09 9.37 -0.92
N THR A 265 -17.90 9.29 -1.49
CA THR A 265 -17.70 9.13 -2.95
C THR A 265 -18.01 7.70 -3.40
N GLY A 266 -17.69 6.72 -2.57
CA GLY A 266 -17.79 5.28 -2.84
C GLY A 266 -16.56 4.73 -3.55
N ILE A 267 -16.04 3.59 -3.04
CA ILE A 267 -14.84 2.91 -3.62
C ILE A 267 -15.07 2.57 -5.09
N SER A 268 -16.27 2.10 -5.46
CA SER A 268 -16.61 1.76 -6.85
C SER A 268 -16.48 2.97 -7.78
N THR A 269 -16.98 4.13 -7.37
CA THR A 269 -16.89 5.38 -8.15
C THR A 269 -15.44 5.84 -8.30
N ILE A 270 -14.65 5.80 -7.21
CA ILE A 270 -13.22 6.14 -7.23
C ILE A 270 -12.50 5.20 -8.20
N ARG A 271 -12.68 3.89 -8.03
CA ARG A 271 -12.06 2.84 -8.85
C ARG A 271 -12.41 3.00 -10.33
N GLU A 272 -13.67 3.19 -10.65
CA GLU A 272 -14.15 3.33 -12.03
C GLU A 272 -13.51 4.51 -12.74
N HIS A 273 -13.44 5.65 -12.06
CA HIS A 273 -12.77 6.85 -12.54
C HIS A 273 -11.28 6.60 -12.76
N GLU A 274 -10.55 6.12 -11.75
CA GLU A 274 -9.11 5.88 -11.81
C GLU A 274 -8.73 4.83 -12.88
N LEU A 275 -9.52 3.77 -13.01
CA LEU A 275 -9.32 2.76 -14.04
C LEU A 275 -9.63 3.28 -15.45
N SER A 276 -10.60 4.19 -15.60
CA SER A 276 -10.87 4.83 -16.89
C SER A 276 -9.66 5.61 -17.40
N LEU A 277 -8.95 6.30 -16.50
CA LEU A 277 -7.71 7.02 -16.81
C LEU A 277 -6.56 6.06 -17.17
N ALA A 278 -6.39 5.00 -16.39
CA ALA A 278 -5.38 3.98 -16.66
C ALA A 278 -5.62 3.27 -18.01
N ARG A 279 -6.87 2.89 -18.28
CA ARG A 279 -7.29 2.29 -19.56
C ARG A 279 -7.00 3.22 -20.73
N ARG A 280 -7.43 4.49 -20.63
CA ARG A 280 -7.17 5.52 -21.64
C ARG A 280 -5.68 5.65 -21.97
N PHE A 281 -4.84 5.68 -20.94
CA PHE A 281 -3.39 5.74 -21.11
C PHE A 281 -2.85 4.46 -21.79
N ILE A 282 -3.23 3.28 -21.31
CA ILE A 282 -2.74 1.98 -21.82
C ILE A 282 -3.10 1.80 -23.31
N GLU A 283 -4.35 2.06 -23.68
CA GLU A 283 -4.81 1.92 -25.07
C GLU A 283 -4.09 2.87 -26.01
N SER A 284 -3.89 4.11 -25.59
CA SER A 284 -3.25 5.13 -26.44
C SER A 284 -1.73 4.92 -26.50
N ALA A 285 -1.07 4.67 -25.37
CA ALA A 285 0.36 4.45 -25.29
C ALA A 285 0.77 3.11 -25.96
N GLY A 286 -0.07 2.07 -25.85
CA GLY A 286 0.19 0.77 -26.48
C GLY A 286 0.21 0.81 -28.02
N ARG A 287 -0.41 1.84 -28.62
CA ARG A 287 -0.37 2.10 -30.07
C ARG A 287 0.78 3.03 -30.47
N MET A 288 1.50 3.57 -29.50
CA MET A 288 2.58 4.54 -29.74
C MET A 288 3.88 3.79 -30.03
N PRO A 289 4.49 3.96 -31.23
CA PRO A 289 5.77 3.33 -31.52
C PRO A 289 6.82 3.67 -30.48
N GLY A 290 7.61 2.70 -30.04
CA GLY A 290 8.68 2.87 -29.06
C GLY A 290 8.21 2.98 -27.60
N VAL A 291 6.92 2.89 -27.31
CA VAL A 291 6.41 2.73 -25.94
C VAL A 291 6.16 1.26 -25.67
N LYS A 292 6.80 0.73 -24.63
CA LYS A 292 6.56 -0.63 -24.14
C LYS A 292 5.91 -0.58 -22.77
N LEU A 293 4.68 -1.12 -22.68
CA LEU A 293 3.92 -1.22 -21.44
C LEU A 293 4.27 -2.50 -20.69
N TYR A 294 4.16 -2.47 -19.35
CA TYR A 294 4.38 -3.60 -18.45
C TYR A 294 3.20 -3.80 -17.51
N GLY A 295 2.81 -5.06 -17.33
CA GLY A 295 1.67 -5.45 -16.50
C GLY A 295 0.46 -5.89 -17.32
N PRO A 296 -0.72 -6.00 -16.68
CA PRO A 296 -1.93 -6.51 -17.32
C PRO A 296 -2.48 -5.55 -18.38
N GLY A 297 -3.23 -6.10 -19.33
CA GLY A 297 -3.90 -5.31 -20.38
C GLY A 297 -4.94 -4.33 -19.83
N ALA A 298 -5.48 -3.49 -20.71
CA ALA A 298 -6.43 -2.44 -20.35
C ALA A 298 -7.72 -2.97 -19.69
N GLU A 299 -8.22 -4.14 -20.16
CA GLU A 299 -9.46 -4.74 -19.66
C GLU A 299 -9.28 -5.68 -18.46
N ALA A 300 -8.03 -5.97 -18.07
CA ALA A 300 -7.76 -6.84 -16.93
C ALA A 300 -8.06 -6.13 -15.60
N GLU A 301 -8.39 -6.89 -14.58
CA GLU A 301 -8.48 -6.38 -13.22
C GLU A 301 -7.12 -5.84 -12.76
N ARG A 302 -7.10 -4.58 -12.31
CA ARG A 302 -5.87 -3.90 -11.94
C ARG A 302 -6.07 -2.75 -10.95
N ALA A 303 -5.00 -2.32 -10.30
CA ALA A 303 -4.92 -1.01 -9.65
C ALA A 303 -4.58 0.08 -10.71
N PRO A 304 -4.84 1.37 -10.44
CA PRO A 304 -4.63 2.48 -11.37
C PRO A 304 -3.14 2.86 -11.52
N VAL A 305 -2.29 1.86 -11.71
CA VAL A 305 -0.83 1.96 -11.82
C VAL A 305 -0.40 1.43 -13.17
N VAL A 306 0.34 2.20 -13.95
CA VAL A 306 0.84 1.82 -15.26
C VAL A 306 2.34 2.10 -15.36
N SER A 307 3.12 1.08 -15.67
CA SER A 307 4.56 1.23 -15.90
C SER A 307 4.92 1.01 -17.37
N PHE A 308 5.87 1.79 -17.83
CA PHE A 308 6.29 1.76 -19.23
C PHE A 308 7.76 2.09 -19.42
N LEU A 309 8.30 1.76 -20.58
CA LEU A 309 9.57 2.25 -21.13
C LEU A 309 9.32 3.05 -22.39
N LEU A 310 10.15 4.05 -22.63
CA LEU A 310 10.31 4.68 -23.91
C LEU A 310 11.62 4.16 -24.52
N GLU A 311 11.51 3.32 -25.57
CA GLU A 311 12.64 2.61 -26.15
C GLU A 311 13.68 3.58 -26.69
N GLY A 312 14.96 3.29 -26.43
CA GLY A 312 16.06 4.13 -26.80
C GLY A 312 16.34 5.30 -25.87
N GLN A 313 15.50 5.52 -24.83
CA GLN A 313 15.66 6.59 -23.85
C GLN A 313 16.00 6.05 -22.47
N ASP A 314 16.82 6.78 -21.71
CA ASP A 314 17.05 6.50 -20.29
C ASP A 314 15.79 6.80 -19.48
N THR A 315 15.40 5.87 -18.62
CA THR A 315 14.17 5.97 -17.81
C THR A 315 14.19 7.19 -16.86
N GLY A 316 15.35 7.51 -16.29
CA GLY A 316 15.52 8.68 -15.41
C GLY A 316 15.41 9.98 -16.19
N ALA A 317 16.00 10.01 -17.39
CA ALA A 317 15.95 11.18 -18.28
C ALA A 317 14.51 11.43 -18.77
N VAL A 318 13.74 10.38 -19.09
CA VAL A 318 12.30 10.53 -19.44
C VAL A 318 11.52 11.12 -18.27
N GLY A 319 11.70 10.61 -17.05
CA GLY A 319 11.05 11.16 -15.85
C GLY A 319 11.44 12.62 -15.61
N GLY A 320 12.74 12.95 -15.75
CA GLY A 320 13.24 14.31 -15.62
C GLY A 320 12.72 15.27 -16.70
N ALA A 321 12.55 14.81 -17.95
CA ALA A 321 11.97 15.60 -19.04
C ALA A 321 10.48 15.89 -18.78
N LEU A 322 9.72 14.89 -18.33
CA LEU A 322 8.31 15.04 -17.95
C LEU A 322 8.15 16.11 -16.87
N ASP A 323 8.98 16.11 -15.85
CA ASP A 323 8.93 17.10 -14.77
C ASP A 323 9.37 18.48 -15.25
N LYS A 324 10.60 18.62 -15.81
CA LYS A 324 11.22 19.90 -16.13
C LYS A 324 10.56 20.63 -17.31
N TRP A 325 10.15 19.91 -18.36
CA TRP A 325 9.62 20.53 -19.57
C TRP A 325 8.12 20.64 -19.60
N TYR A 326 7.41 19.72 -18.90
CA TYR A 326 5.95 19.62 -19.01
C TYR A 326 5.22 19.72 -17.67
N ASN A 327 5.98 19.88 -16.56
CA ASN A 327 5.40 19.98 -15.21
C ASN A 327 4.51 18.77 -14.84
N ILE A 328 4.98 17.55 -15.25
CA ILE A 328 4.33 16.27 -14.96
C ILE A 328 5.17 15.50 -13.95
N ALA A 329 4.70 15.39 -12.71
CA ALA A 329 5.32 14.60 -11.68
C ALA A 329 5.00 13.12 -11.85
N CYS A 330 6.03 12.28 -12.01
CA CYS A 330 5.91 10.82 -12.10
C CYS A 330 7.10 10.15 -11.41
N ARG A 331 7.09 8.83 -11.31
CA ARG A 331 8.22 8.12 -10.71
C ARG A 331 8.97 7.28 -11.74
N ALA A 332 10.29 7.47 -11.80
CA ALA A 332 11.20 6.66 -12.59
C ALA A 332 12.11 5.83 -11.67
N GLY A 333 12.32 4.54 -11.94
CA GLY A 333 13.21 3.70 -11.14
C GLY A 333 12.72 2.27 -10.89
N LEU A 334 13.14 1.68 -9.76
CA LEU A 334 12.79 0.31 -9.33
C LEU A 334 11.56 0.24 -8.41
N HIS A 335 10.95 1.38 -8.06
CA HIS A 335 9.71 1.47 -7.28
C HIS A 335 9.76 0.70 -5.95
N CYS A 336 10.94 0.52 -5.36
CA CYS A 336 11.16 -0.29 -4.15
C CYS A 336 10.68 -1.77 -4.27
N ALA A 337 10.65 -2.31 -5.50
CA ALA A 337 10.25 -3.69 -5.78
C ALA A 337 11.20 -4.37 -6.78
N PRO A 338 12.49 -4.55 -6.43
CA PRO A 338 13.50 -5.10 -7.35
C PRO A 338 13.17 -6.51 -7.83
N ASP A 339 12.48 -7.33 -7.02
CA ASP A 339 12.07 -8.67 -7.42
C ASP A 339 10.99 -8.65 -8.51
N ALA A 340 10.06 -7.68 -8.46
CA ALA A 340 9.12 -7.45 -9.53
C ALA A 340 9.85 -7.09 -10.85
N HIS A 341 10.85 -6.22 -10.78
CA HIS A 341 11.66 -5.87 -11.95
C HIS A 341 12.47 -7.06 -12.50
N ARG A 342 12.94 -8.00 -11.64
CA ARG A 342 13.54 -9.27 -12.11
C ARG A 342 12.53 -10.11 -12.86
N THR A 343 11.31 -10.23 -12.33
CA THR A 343 10.21 -10.98 -12.96
C THR A 343 9.84 -10.40 -14.32
N LEU A 344 9.81 -9.07 -14.44
CA LEU A 344 9.47 -8.35 -15.67
C LEU A 344 10.66 -8.22 -16.67
N GLY A 345 11.88 -8.63 -16.29
CA GLY A 345 13.09 -8.43 -17.12
C GLY A 345 13.52 -6.96 -17.28
N THR A 346 13.20 -6.12 -16.27
CA THR A 346 13.42 -4.65 -16.33
C THR A 346 14.37 -4.13 -15.25
N LEU A 347 15.12 -5.02 -14.56
CA LEU A 347 15.97 -4.62 -13.44
C LEU A 347 16.99 -3.55 -13.83
N GLU A 348 17.66 -3.73 -14.96
CA GLU A 348 18.68 -2.78 -15.48
C GLU A 348 18.03 -1.55 -16.15
N LYS A 349 16.93 -1.76 -16.85
CA LYS A 349 16.25 -0.70 -17.61
C LYS A 349 15.44 0.23 -16.71
N LYS A 350 14.97 -0.29 -15.53
CA LYS A 350 14.02 0.41 -14.67
C LYS A 350 12.71 0.72 -15.43
N LEU A 351 11.78 1.47 -14.85
CA LEU A 351 10.52 1.84 -15.51
C LEU A 351 10.11 3.26 -15.12
N VAL A 352 9.44 3.97 -16.03
CA VAL A 352 8.60 5.11 -15.68
C VAL A 352 7.25 4.59 -15.25
N ARG A 353 6.71 5.11 -14.15
CA ARG A 353 5.41 4.73 -13.62
C ARG A 353 4.49 5.94 -13.53
N PHE A 354 3.33 5.83 -14.12
CA PHE A 354 2.17 6.69 -13.86
C PHE A 354 1.21 5.99 -12.94
N SER A 355 0.63 6.74 -12.03
CA SER A 355 -0.42 6.26 -11.13
C SER A 355 -1.44 7.35 -10.92
N PHE A 356 -2.69 7.00 -11.16
CA PHE A 356 -3.80 7.94 -11.18
C PHE A 356 -4.55 7.94 -9.85
N SER A 357 -5.22 9.05 -9.56
CA SER A 357 -6.14 9.18 -8.44
C SER A 357 -7.45 9.81 -8.89
N TYR A 358 -8.42 9.83 -7.99
CA TYR A 358 -9.73 10.44 -8.22
C TYR A 358 -9.66 11.90 -8.72
N PHE A 359 -8.60 12.62 -8.38
CA PHE A 359 -8.43 14.04 -8.74
C PHE A 359 -7.78 14.27 -10.10
N ASN A 360 -7.30 13.23 -10.77
CA ASN A 360 -6.77 13.37 -12.13
C ASN A 360 -7.87 13.40 -13.17
N THR A 361 -7.58 13.95 -14.34
CA THR A 361 -8.52 14.13 -15.43
C THR A 361 -8.07 13.44 -16.72
N ALA A 362 -9.03 13.14 -17.61
CA ALA A 362 -8.73 12.59 -18.93
C ALA A 362 -7.86 13.53 -19.79
N SER A 363 -8.05 14.85 -19.65
CA SER A 363 -7.22 15.85 -20.36
C SER A 363 -5.77 15.84 -19.91
N GLU A 364 -5.50 15.58 -18.63
CA GLU A 364 -4.13 15.42 -18.13
C GLU A 364 -3.46 14.17 -18.74
N VAL A 365 -4.20 13.06 -18.87
CA VAL A 365 -3.71 11.85 -19.54
C VAL A 365 -3.41 12.11 -21.01
N ASP A 366 -4.31 12.80 -21.72
CA ASP A 366 -4.12 13.14 -23.14
C ASP A 366 -2.88 14.03 -23.35
N PHE A 367 -2.73 15.03 -22.47
CA PHE A 367 -1.54 15.90 -22.49
C PHE A 367 -0.25 15.10 -22.25
N ALA A 368 -0.22 14.21 -21.27
CA ALA A 368 0.95 13.37 -21.02
C ALA A 368 1.30 12.47 -22.22
N LEU A 369 0.30 11.93 -22.92
CA LEU A 369 0.51 11.17 -24.15
C LEU A 369 1.11 12.02 -25.28
N GLN A 370 0.74 13.29 -25.40
CA GLN A 370 1.37 14.22 -26.34
C GLN A 370 2.82 14.49 -25.95
N CYS A 371 3.10 14.73 -24.66
CA CYS A 371 4.46 14.92 -24.16
C CYS A 371 5.35 13.71 -24.42
N LEU A 372 4.87 12.49 -24.28
CA LEU A 372 5.63 11.28 -24.60
C LEU A 372 5.99 11.19 -26.09
N ARG A 373 5.09 11.61 -26.99
CA ARG A 373 5.39 11.69 -28.45
C ARG A 373 6.50 12.68 -28.74
N ASP A 374 6.47 13.82 -28.08
CA ASP A 374 7.48 14.89 -28.23
C ASP A 374 8.84 14.44 -27.67
N ILE A 375 8.88 13.91 -26.43
CA ILE A 375 10.09 13.41 -25.77
C ILE A 375 10.77 12.32 -26.62
N ARG A 376 10.03 11.44 -27.24
CA ARG A 376 10.58 10.33 -28.05
C ARG A 376 11.52 10.80 -29.15
N GLY A 377 11.23 11.95 -29.76
CA GLY A 377 12.02 12.52 -30.86
C GLY A 377 13.20 13.40 -30.43
N ARG A 378 13.40 13.57 -29.12
CA ARG A 378 14.41 14.51 -28.59
C ARG A 378 15.62 13.76 -28.01
N ASP A 379 16.78 14.42 -28.05
CA ASP A 379 17.93 14.01 -27.27
C ASP A 379 17.74 14.45 -25.80
N LEU A 380 17.83 13.50 -24.90
CA LEU A 380 17.67 13.70 -23.46
C LEU A 380 19.02 13.72 -22.71
N ALA A 381 20.16 13.74 -23.42
CA ALA A 381 21.49 13.64 -22.82
C ALA A 381 21.78 14.74 -21.78
N GLU A 382 21.17 15.91 -21.93
CA GLU A 382 21.32 17.04 -20.99
C GLU A 382 20.46 16.92 -19.74
N ILE A 383 19.52 15.97 -19.71
CA ILE A 383 18.66 15.74 -18.55
C ILE A 383 19.33 14.71 -17.64
N THR A 384 20.15 15.19 -16.72
CA THR A 384 20.63 14.35 -15.64
C THR A 384 19.42 13.93 -14.76
N GLY A 385 19.05 12.66 -14.85
CA GLY A 385 17.95 12.11 -14.06
C GLY A 385 18.27 12.23 -12.57
N GLY A 386 17.58 13.13 -11.89
CA GLY A 386 17.55 13.16 -10.44
C GLY A 386 16.71 12.00 -9.96
N CYS A 387 17.31 10.93 -9.64
CA CYS A 387 16.99 9.92 -8.61
C CYS A 387 17.62 8.58 -8.97
N SER A 388 18.73 8.26 -8.38
CA SER A 388 19.29 6.90 -8.32
C SER A 388 18.65 6.16 -7.12
N CYS A 389 17.43 5.71 -7.26
CA CYS A 389 16.82 4.77 -6.31
C CYS A 389 16.59 3.43 -6.97
#